data_44994c67fd87064bb20601e0148665af
#
_entry.id   44994c67fd87064bb20601e0148665af
#
_cell.length_a   1.000
_cell.length_b   1.000
_cell.length_c   1.000
_cell.angle_alpha   90.00
_cell.angle_beta   90.00
_cell.angle_gamma   90.00
#
_symmetry.space_group_name_H-M   'P 1'
#
loop_
_entity.id
_entity.type
_entity.pdbx_description
1 polymer ?
#
loop_
_entity_poly.entity_id
_entity_poly.type
_entity_poly.pdbx_seq_one_letter_code
_entity_poly.pdbx_strand_id
1 'polypeptide(L)'
;LLDIAKKLEDNEVCTADDFLFEFNKNQGFDFENDVDDNGDMFYRMEGYFYPDTYEFYVNDSAGNVTKKLREQFEKKYETVKAKIKNSGMSLNEVMTLASIVQLEAASEDEMPKVASVFLNRLDDPDTYPMLQSDTTTNYIKNVIKTEADNTASIEHYTECYDTYKCKGLPAGPICNPG
;
A
#
# COMPACT_ATOMS: atom_id res chain seq x y z
N LEU A 1 -3.76 5.59 4.31
CA LEU A 1 -3.38 6.88 3.71
C LEU A 1 -4.25 8.03 4.20
N LEU A 2 -5.58 7.94 4.09
CA LEU A 2 -6.52 9.00 4.47
C LEU A 2 -6.39 9.42 5.94
N ASP A 3 -6.16 8.47 6.85
CA ASP A 3 -5.92 8.75 8.27
C ASP A 3 -4.62 9.54 8.49
N ILE A 4 -3.59 9.28 7.66
CA ILE A 4 -2.33 10.05 7.69
C ILE A 4 -2.61 11.49 7.24
N ALA A 5 -3.30 11.67 6.11
CA ALA A 5 -3.67 12.98 5.58
C ALA A 5 -4.43 13.81 6.62
N LYS A 6 -5.49 13.22 7.19
CA LYS A 6 -6.26 13.85 8.25
C LYS A 6 -5.42 14.20 9.49
N LYS A 7 -4.55 13.29 9.93
CA LYS A 7 -3.69 13.54 11.09
C LYS A 7 -2.70 14.66 10.87
N LEU A 8 -2.17 14.81 9.65
CA LEU A 8 -1.30 15.93 9.29
C LEU A 8 -2.06 17.27 9.34
N GLU A 9 -3.28 17.30 8.83
CA GLU A 9 -4.14 18.47 8.86
C GLU A 9 -4.60 18.84 10.27
N ASP A 10 -5.06 17.87 11.06
CA ASP A 10 -5.48 18.07 12.46
C ASP A 10 -4.34 18.60 13.35
N ASN A 11 -3.08 18.36 12.96
CA ASN A 11 -1.88 18.87 13.65
C ASN A 11 -1.25 20.11 12.96
N GLU A 12 -1.99 20.74 12.05
CA GLU A 12 -1.55 21.96 11.36
C GLU A 12 -0.20 21.81 10.61
N VAL A 13 0.14 20.59 10.18
CA VAL A 13 1.37 20.34 9.42
C VAL A 13 1.20 20.79 7.96
N CYS A 14 0.22 20.23 7.26
CA CYS A 14 -0.21 20.63 5.92
C CYS A 14 -1.67 20.21 5.71
N THR A 15 -2.33 20.72 4.66
CA THR A 15 -3.70 20.29 4.36
C THR A 15 -3.73 18.84 3.87
N ALA A 16 -4.85 18.15 4.11
CA ALA A 16 -5.05 16.79 3.62
C ALA A 16 -4.96 16.74 2.08
N ASP A 17 -5.57 17.72 1.40
CA ASP A 17 -5.56 17.81 -0.06
C ASP A 17 -4.16 17.99 -0.64
N ASP A 18 -3.34 18.89 -0.06
CA ASP A 18 -1.95 19.08 -0.49
C ASP A 18 -1.12 17.82 -0.29
N PHE A 19 -1.30 17.13 0.84
CA PHE A 19 -0.62 15.88 1.11
C PHE A 19 -1.02 14.79 0.10
N LEU A 20 -2.30 14.59 -0.16
CA LEU A 20 -2.80 13.59 -1.12
C LEU A 20 -2.36 13.92 -2.56
N PHE A 21 -2.27 15.21 -2.90
CA PHE A 21 -1.76 15.64 -4.21
C PHE A 21 -0.26 15.33 -4.38
N GLU A 22 0.57 15.57 -3.33
CA GLU A 22 2.01 15.28 -3.37
C GLU A 22 2.32 13.78 -3.22
N PHE A 23 1.42 13.02 -2.60
CA PHE A 23 1.60 11.63 -2.23
C PHE A 23 1.98 10.72 -3.41
N ASN A 24 1.31 10.85 -4.55
CA ASN A 24 1.55 9.98 -5.70
C ASN A 24 2.69 10.43 -6.62
N LYS A 25 3.27 11.63 -6.38
CA LYS A 25 4.35 12.14 -7.21
C LYS A 25 5.65 11.41 -6.94
N ASN A 26 6.41 11.14 -8.00
CA ASN A 26 7.78 10.63 -7.88
C ASN A 26 8.69 11.71 -7.27
N GLN A 27 9.49 11.34 -6.28
CA GLN A 27 10.42 12.23 -5.58
C GLN A 27 11.89 11.84 -5.79
N GLY A 28 12.16 10.85 -6.63
CA GLY A 28 13.50 10.47 -7.07
C GLY A 28 14.22 9.46 -6.18
N PHE A 29 13.47 8.70 -5.38
CA PHE A 29 14.01 7.56 -4.64
C PHE A 29 14.18 6.36 -5.57
N ASP A 30 15.25 5.57 -5.37
CA ASP A 30 15.54 4.43 -6.23
C ASP A 30 14.44 3.37 -6.22
N PHE A 31 13.83 3.10 -5.07
CA PHE A 31 12.75 2.13 -4.96
C PHE A 31 11.49 2.52 -5.76
N GLU A 32 11.27 3.80 -6.02
CA GLU A 32 10.11 4.27 -6.78
C GLU A 32 10.10 3.77 -8.23
N ASN A 33 11.28 3.37 -8.76
CA ASN A 33 11.41 2.76 -10.08
C ASN A 33 10.93 1.29 -10.09
N ASP A 34 10.87 0.67 -8.92
CA ASP A 34 10.42 -0.71 -8.73
C ASP A 34 8.92 -0.78 -8.37
N VAL A 35 8.24 0.38 -8.26
CA VAL A 35 6.81 0.49 -8.04
C VAL A 35 6.08 0.56 -9.37
N ASP A 36 5.13 -0.35 -9.59
CA ASP A 36 4.34 -0.40 -10.82
C ASP A 36 3.60 0.92 -11.08
N ASP A 37 3.45 1.27 -12.36
CA ASP A 37 2.72 2.45 -12.83
C ASP A 37 1.90 2.09 -14.07
N ASN A 38 1.02 1.09 -13.93
CA ASN A 38 0.16 0.59 -15.00
C ASN A 38 -1.24 1.22 -14.99
N GLY A 39 -1.52 2.11 -14.04
CA GLY A 39 -2.84 2.76 -13.89
C GLY A 39 -3.88 1.93 -13.15
N ASP A 40 -3.54 0.72 -12.68
CA ASP A 40 -4.46 -0.17 -11.95
C ASP A 40 -4.42 0.07 -10.43
N MET A 41 -3.38 0.76 -9.92
CA MET A 41 -3.29 1.12 -8.51
C MET A 41 -4.06 2.40 -8.21
N PHE A 42 -4.94 2.36 -7.20
CA PHE A 42 -5.74 3.51 -6.79
C PHE A 42 -4.86 4.64 -6.24
N TYR A 43 -3.99 4.32 -5.30
CA TYR A 43 -2.91 5.19 -4.84
C TYR A 43 -1.58 4.50 -5.10
N ARG A 44 -0.82 4.98 -6.08
CA ARG A 44 0.44 4.38 -6.51
C ARG A 44 1.43 4.16 -5.36
N MET A 45 1.48 5.09 -4.42
CA MET A 45 2.45 5.05 -3.31
C MET A 45 1.87 4.53 -1.99
N GLU A 46 0.65 3.99 -1.98
CA GLU A 46 0.12 3.24 -0.82
C GLU A 46 1.02 2.04 -0.53
N GLY A 47 1.35 1.82 0.73
CA GLY A 47 2.27 0.74 1.13
C GLY A 47 3.73 1.17 1.26
N TYR A 48 4.11 2.32 0.71
CA TYR A 48 5.51 2.77 0.66
C TYR A 48 5.84 3.90 1.66
N PHE A 49 5.08 3.96 2.75
CA PHE A 49 5.37 4.78 3.92
C PHE A 49 5.54 3.88 5.14
N TYR A 50 6.74 3.82 5.68
CA TYR A 50 6.99 2.98 6.84
C TYR A 50 6.34 3.57 8.10
N PRO A 51 5.52 2.82 8.86
CA PRO A 51 4.96 3.26 10.12
C PRO A 51 6.07 3.54 11.15
N ASP A 52 6.17 4.79 11.58
CA ASP A 52 7.15 5.23 12.58
C ASP A 52 6.64 6.51 13.28
N THR A 53 7.40 7.02 14.23
CA THR A 53 7.17 8.33 14.83
C THR A 53 7.91 9.39 14.03
N TYR A 54 7.18 10.37 13.51
CA TYR A 54 7.71 11.45 12.71
C TYR A 54 7.49 12.80 13.39
N GLU A 55 8.49 13.66 13.31
CA GLU A 55 8.41 15.05 13.75
C GLU A 55 8.32 15.95 12.53
N PHE A 56 7.30 16.81 12.48
CA PHE A 56 7.08 17.80 11.44
C PHE A 56 6.91 19.18 12.05
N TYR A 57 7.21 20.22 11.29
CA TYR A 57 6.91 21.59 11.67
C TYR A 57 5.46 21.93 11.34
N VAL A 58 4.86 22.82 12.12
CA VAL A 58 3.59 23.47 11.76
C VAL A 58 3.79 24.27 10.46
N ASN A 59 2.83 24.15 9.54
CA ASN A 59 2.89 24.71 8.18
C ASN A 59 4.10 24.21 7.35
N ASP A 60 4.51 22.96 7.55
CA ASP A 60 5.49 22.33 6.67
C ASP A 60 4.88 22.07 5.28
N SER A 61 5.71 21.99 4.25
CA SER A 61 5.21 21.67 2.92
C SER A 61 4.88 20.17 2.80
N ALA A 62 3.77 19.84 2.11
CA ALA A 62 3.40 18.47 1.84
C ALA A 62 4.53 17.70 1.11
N GLY A 63 5.32 18.37 0.27
CA GLY A 63 6.50 17.79 -0.37
C GLY A 63 7.60 17.37 0.62
N ASN A 64 7.88 18.19 1.65
CA ASN A 64 8.83 17.80 2.71
C ASN A 64 8.29 16.64 3.54
N VAL A 65 7.00 16.65 3.83
CA VAL A 65 6.33 15.58 4.60
C VAL A 65 6.44 14.25 3.86
N THR A 66 6.02 14.20 2.59
CA THR A 66 6.06 12.98 1.78
C THR A 66 7.49 12.49 1.58
N LYS A 67 8.44 13.40 1.35
CA LYS A 67 9.86 13.06 1.24
C LYS A 67 10.38 12.38 2.50
N LYS A 68 10.11 12.93 3.67
CA LYS A 68 10.56 12.36 4.96
C LYS A 68 9.98 10.97 5.22
N LEU A 69 8.72 10.75 4.87
CA LEU A 69 8.08 9.44 4.96
C LEU A 69 8.74 8.41 4.05
N ARG A 70 9.07 8.79 2.80
CA ARG A 70 9.76 7.92 1.84
C ARG A 70 11.23 7.66 2.20
N GLU A 71 11.94 8.65 2.72
CA GLU A 71 13.30 8.45 3.24
C GLU A 71 13.36 7.37 4.31
N GLN A 72 12.35 7.31 5.18
CA GLN A 72 12.27 6.27 6.20
C GLN A 72 11.93 4.91 5.58
N PHE A 73 11.02 4.86 4.61
CA PHE A 73 10.74 3.63 3.87
C PHE A 73 12.00 3.12 3.17
N GLU A 74 12.73 3.96 2.43
CA GLU A 74 13.95 3.57 1.72
C GLU A 74 14.99 2.99 2.67
N LYS A 75 15.22 3.61 3.85
CA LYS A 75 16.12 3.07 4.87
C LYS A 75 15.73 1.66 5.31
N LYS A 76 14.43 1.41 5.49
CA LYS A 76 13.92 0.09 5.86
C LYS A 76 14.02 -0.90 4.70
N TYR A 77 13.62 -0.48 3.50
CA TYR A 77 13.70 -1.27 2.28
C TYR A 77 15.14 -1.76 2.02
N GLU A 78 16.15 -0.93 2.15
CA GLU A 78 17.55 -1.33 1.95
C GLU A 78 17.97 -2.49 2.90
N THR A 79 17.39 -2.60 4.08
CA THR A 79 17.69 -3.71 5.01
C THR A 79 17.10 -5.05 4.57
N VAL A 80 16.05 -5.04 3.75
CA VAL A 80 15.33 -6.24 3.29
C VAL A 80 15.41 -6.46 1.77
N LYS A 81 15.92 -5.52 1.01
CA LYS A 81 16.03 -5.53 -0.46
C LYS A 81 16.61 -6.83 -1.02
N ALA A 82 17.69 -7.33 -0.41
CA ALA A 82 18.29 -8.60 -0.83
C ALA A 82 17.36 -9.81 -0.59
N LYS A 83 16.55 -9.79 0.47
CA LYS A 83 15.57 -10.84 0.76
C LYS A 83 14.44 -10.80 -0.26
N ILE A 84 13.92 -9.59 -0.55
CA ILE A 84 12.88 -9.39 -1.58
C ILE A 84 13.38 -9.89 -2.93
N LYS A 85 14.57 -9.48 -3.36
CA LYS A 85 15.16 -9.97 -4.61
C LYS A 85 15.30 -11.49 -4.67
N ASN A 86 15.62 -12.13 -3.56
CA ASN A 86 15.79 -13.58 -3.50
C ASN A 86 14.45 -14.34 -3.39
N SER A 87 13.35 -13.69 -3.07
CA SER A 87 12.02 -14.33 -3.02
C SER A 87 11.46 -14.64 -4.42
N GLY A 88 11.96 -13.97 -5.46
CA GLY A 88 11.43 -14.07 -6.81
C GLY A 88 10.20 -13.19 -7.06
N MET A 89 9.71 -12.48 -6.03
CA MET A 89 8.62 -11.50 -6.14
C MET A 89 9.16 -10.10 -6.39
N SER A 90 8.40 -9.29 -7.11
CA SER A 90 8.68 -7.85 -7.25
C SER A 90 8.47 -7.11 -5.92
N LEU A 91 8.98 -5.89 -5.81
CA LEU A 91 8.73 -5.04 -4.64
C LEU A 91 7.23 -4.81 -4.45
N ASN A 92 6.50 -4.53 -5.54
CA ASN A 92 5.05 -4.31 -5.47
C ASN A 92 4.29 -5.54 -4.97
N GLU A 93 4.62 -6.74 -5.46
CA GLU A 93 4.00 -7.99 -4.99
C GLU A 93 4.26 -8.24 -3.50
N VAL A 94 5.50 -8.03 -3.04
CA VAL A 94 5.83 -8.19 -1.62
C VAL A 94 5.09 -7.19 -0.76
N MET A 95 5.05 -5.91 -1.13
CA MET A 95 4.35 -4.87 -0.37
C MET A 95 2.84 -5.08 -0.37
N THR A 96 2.28 -5.53 -1.50
CA THR A 96 0.86 -5.88 -1.61
C THR A 96 0.50 -7.02 -0.67
N LEU A 97 1.26 -8.12 -0.71
CA LEU A 97 1.05 -9.24 0.20
C LEU A 97 1.24 -8.83 1.67
N ALA A 98 2.30 -8.07 1.98
CA ALA A 98 2.55 -7.59 3.33
C ALA A 98 1.40 -6.73 3.87
N SER A 99 0.80 -5.88 3.02
CA SER A 99 -0.34 -5.05 3.42
C SER A 99 -1.60 -5.88 3.75
N ILE A 100 -1.84 -6.96 3.01
CA ILE A 100 -2.93 -7.90 3.30
C ILE A 100 -2.65 -8.63 4.63
N VAL A 101 -1.44 -9.17 4.79
CA VAL A 101 -1.03 -9.88 6.01
C VAL A 101 -1.13 -8.99 7.24
N GLN A 102 -0.72 -7.72 7.13
CA GLN A 102 -0.80 -6.72 8.22
C GLN A 102 -2.24 -6.52 8.71
N LEU A 103 -3.22 -6.56 7.80
CA LEU A 103 -4.62 -6.33 8.14
C LEU A 103 -5.40 -7.61 8.50
N GLU A 104 -4.92 -8.79 8.12
CA GLU A 104 -5.54 -10.08 8.44
C GLU A 104 -5.03 -10.67 9.76
N ALA A 105 -3.75 -10.43 10.10
CA ALA A 105 -3.17 -10.99 11.31
C ALA A 105 -3.65 -10.25 12.56
N ALA A 106 -4.05 -10.98 13.59
CA ALA A 106 -4.44 -10.39 14.87
C ALA A 106 -3.23 -9.95 15.71
N SER A 107 -2.04 -10.47 15.41
CA SER A 107 -0.78 -10.11 16.07
C SER A 107 0.41 -10.37 15.15
N GLU A 108 1.58 -9.77 15.47
CA GLU A 108 2.82 -9.99 14.74
C GLU A 108 3.24 -11.46 14.70
N ASP A 109 3.01 -12.20 15.79
CA ASP A 109 3.33 -13.63 15.88
C ASP A 109 2.50 -14.50 14.92
N GLU A 110 1.36 -14.02 14.47
CA GLU A 110 0.50 -14.71 13.50
C GLU A 110 0.85 -14.39 12.05
N MET A 111 1.50 -13.27 11.77
CA MET A 111 1.83 -12.82 10.41
C MET A 111 2.52 -13.90 9.57
N PRO A 112 3.51 -14.67 10.07
CA PRO A 112 4.14 -15.72 9.27
C PRO A 112 3.17 -16.82 8.84
N LYS A 113 2.19 -17.17 9.69
CA LYS A 113 1.17 -18.17 9.38
C LYS A 113 0.18 -17.65 8.34
N VAL A 114 -0.28 -16.41 8.52
CA VAL A 114 -1.18 -15.75 7.57
C VAL A 114 -0.49 -15.61 6.21
N ALA A 115 0.76 -15.14 6.19
CA ALA A 115 1.56 -15.04 4.96
C ALA A 115 1.68 -16.40 4.26
N SER A 116 1.94 -17.49 5.00
CA SER A 116 2.07 -18.82 4.42
C SER A 116 0.78 -19.30 3.74
N VAL A 117 -0.40 -18.94 4.26
CA VAL A 117 -1.68 -19.27 3.64
C VAL A 117 -1.83 -18.59 2.28
N PHE A 118 -1.52 -17.30 2.19
CA PHE A 118 -1.60 -16.57 0.93
C PHE A 118 -0.53 -17.03 -0.07
N LEU A 119 0.72 -17.26 0.38
CA LEU A 119 1.78 -17.80 -0.48
C LEU A 119 1.40 -19.17 -1.06
N ASN A 120 0.86 -20.08 -0.25
CA ASN A 120 0.39 -21.38 -0.75
C ASN A 120 -0.73 -21.25 -1.79
N ARG A 121 -1.62 -20.26 -1.66
CA ARG A 121 -2.65 -20.00 -2.68
C ARG A 121 -2.04 -19.42 -3.97
N LEU A 122 -1.05 -18.55 -3.86
CA LEU A 122 -0.34 -18.01 -5.01
C LEU A 122 0.48 -19.07 -5.75
N ASP A 123 1.02 -20.06 -5.02
CA ASP A 123 1.79 -21.18 -5.59
C ASP A 123 0.92 -22.24 -6.28
N ASP A 124 -0.38 -22.29 -5.99
CA ASP A 124 -1.35 -23.22 -6.60
C ASP A 124 -2.56 -22.47 -7.20
N PRO A 125 -2.34 -21.66 -8.25
CA PRO A 125 -3.40 -20.84 -8.84
C PRO A 125 -4.48 -21.63 -9.56
N ASP A 126 -4.25 -22.89 -9.88
CA ASP A 126 -5.26 -23.77 -10.50
C ASP A 126 -6.33 -24.17 -9.47
N THR A 127 -5.92 -24.45 -8.24
CA THR A 127 -6.84 -24.79 -7.15
C THR A 127 -7.38 -23.54 -6.46
N TYR A 128 -6.53 -22.50 -6.29
CA TYR A 128 -6.84 -21.27 -5.57
C TYR A 128 -6.61 -20.04 -6.45
N PRO A 129 -7.41 -19.81 -7.50
CA PRO A 129 -7.17 -18.69 -8.41
C PRO A 129 -7.35 -17.32 -7.76
N MET A 130 -8.07 -17.26 -6.64
CA MET A 130 -8.42 -16.02 -5.92
C MET A 130 -7.97 -16.08 -4.47
N LEU A 131 -7.46 -14.97 -3.94
CA LEU A 131 -6.96 -14.91 -2.55
C LEU A 131 -8.08 -14.84 -1.51
N GLN A 132 -9.22 -14.24 -1.85
CA GLN A 132 -10.42 -14.18 -1.01
C GLN A 132 -10.17 -13.53 0.37
N SER A 133 -9.58 -12.34 0.39
CA SER A 133 -9.31 -11.57 1.60
C SER A 133 -10.37 -10.47 1.78
N ASP A 134 -11.03 -10.46 2.94
CA ASP A 134 -12.02 -9.43 3.29
C ASP A 134 -11.40 -8.04 3.44
N THR A 135 -10.11 -7.97 3.76
CA THR A 135 -9.39 -6.69 3.92
C THR A 135 -9.36 -5.91 2.62
N THR A 136 -9.28 -6.59 1.46
CA THR A 136 -9.36 -5.93 0.15
C THR A 136 -10.74 -5.38 -0.15
N THR A 137 -11.81 -6.09 0.21
CA THR A 137 -13.19 -5.58 0.07
C THR A 137 -13.47 -4.42 1.01
N ASN A 138 -12.86 -4.39 2.19
CA ASN A 138 -12.91 -3.25 3.11
C ASN A 138 -12.18 -2.03 2.54
N TYR A 139 -11.01 -2.21 1.89
CA TYR A 139 -10.31 -1.14 1.19
C TYR A 139 -11.18 -0.54 0.07
N ILE A 140 -11.79 -1.38 -0.77
CA ILE A 140 -12.71 -0.93 -1.81
C ILE A 140 -13.85 -0.09 -1.22
N LYS A 141 -14.46 -0.55 -0.14
CA LYS A 141 -15.60 0.13 0.49
C LYS A 141 -15.22 1.45 1.13
N ASN A 142 -14.10 1.47 1.86
CA ASN A 142 -13.74 2.58 2.75
C ASN A 142 -12.81 3.61 2.09
N VAL A 143 -12.12 3.22 1.00
CA VAL A 143 -11.18 4.09 0.29
C VAL A 143 -11.65 4.32 -1.15
N ILE A 144 -11.67 3.29 -2.00
CA ILE A 144 -11.95 3.47 -3.43
C ILE A 144 -13.31 4.10 -3.68
N LYS A 145 -14.39 3.58 -3.04
CA LYS A 145 -15.74 4.12 -3.23
C LYS A 145 -15.96 5.50 -2.63
N THR A 146 -15.10 5.91 -1.70
CA THR A 146 -15.17 7.21 -1.05
C THR A 146 -14.43 8.28 -1.83
N GLU A 147 -13.27 7.91 -2.41
CA GLU A 147 -12.32 8.85 -2.98
C GLU A 147 -12.30 8.88 -4.52
N ALA A 148 -12.89 7.86 -5.17
CA ALA A 148 -12.87 7.82 -6.63
C ALA A 148 -13.82 8.87 -7.26
N ASP A 149 -13.36 9.54 -8.30
CA ASP A 149 -14.02 10.67 -8.95
C ASP A 149 -15.36 10.34 -9.60
N ASN A 150 -15.57 9.09 -10.02
CA ASN A 150 -16.75 8.68 -10.76
C ASN A 150 -17.00 7.17 -10.75
N THR A 151 -18.18 6.74 -11.21
CA THR A 151 -18.58 5.33 -11.21
C THR A 151 -17.64 4.45 -12.04
N ALA A 152 -17.14 4.91 -13.17
CA ALA A 152 -16.24 4.12 -14.02
C ALA A 152 -14.90 3.84 -13.31
N SER A 153 -14.36 4.83 -12.59
CA SER A 153 -13.17 4.66 -11.75
C SER A 153 -13.43 3.67 -10.62
N ILE A 154 -14.60 3.75 -9.96
CA ILE A 154 -14.99 2.80 -8.92
C ILE A 154 -15.05 1.37 -9.47
N GLU A 155 -15.66 1.17 -10.63
CA GLU A 155 -15.77 -0.13 -11.28
C GLU A 155 -14.38 -0.69 -11.63
N HIS A 156 -13.54 0.10 -12.31
CA HIS A 156 -12.17 -0.27 -12.67
C HIS A 156 -11.35 -0.72 -11.46
N TYR A 157 -11.23 0.14 -10.44
CA TYR A 157 -10.42 -0.20 -9.28
C TYR A 157 -11.04 -1.31 -8.41
N THR A 158 -12.37 -1.45 -8.40
CA THR A 158 -13.01 -2.60 -7.76
C THR A 158 -12.59 -3.91 -8.43
N GLU A 159 -12.50 -3.96 -9.75
CA GLU A 159 -12.02 -5.14 -10.48
C GLU A 159 -10.55 -5.45 -10.16
N CYS A 160 -9.71 -4.41 -10.00
CA CYS A 160 -8.29 -4.55 -9.69
C CYS A 160 -8.00 -4.98 -8.25
N TYR A 161 -8.89 -4.67 -7.29
CA TYR A 161 -8.64 -4.90 -5.87
C TYR A 161 -9.51 -5.99 -5.22
N ASP A 162 -10.63 -6.42 -5.84
CA ASP A 162 -11.53 -7.43 -5.27
C ASP A 162 -10.92 -8.83 -5.40
N THR A 163 -10.24 -9.29 -4.35
CA THR A 163 -9.62 -10.63 -4.34
C THR A 163 -10.60 -11.80 -4.31
N TYR A 164 -11.90 -11.55 -4.34
CA TYR A 164 -12.93 -12.54 -4.64
C TYR A 164 -13.23 -12.64 -6.15
N LYS A 165 -12.65 -11.75 -6.97
CA LYS A 165 -12.87 -11.68 -8.42
C LYS A 165 -11.56 -11.65 -9.21
N CYS A 166 -10.58 -10.86 -8.78
CA CYS A 166 -9.27 -10.83 -9.43
C CYS A 166 -8.46 -12.08 -9.08
N LYS A 167 -7.63 -12.53 -10.03
CA LYS A 167 -6.72 -13.66 -9.81
C LYS A 167 -5.44 -13.20 -9.15
N GLY A 168 -4.95 -13.97 -8.18
CA GLY A 168 -3.72 -13.66 -7.48
C GLY A 168 -3.81 -12.43 -6.58
N LEU A 169 -2.73 -11.66 -6.51
CA LEU A 169 -2.67 -10.41 -5.74
C LEU A 169 -3.53 -9.30 -6.37
N PRO A 170 -4.08 -8.39 -5.56
CA PRO A 170 -4.67 -7.16 -6.08
C PRO A 170 -3.58 -6.26 -6.69
N ALA A 171 -3.99 -5.20 -7.38
CA ALA A 171 -3.09 -4.32 -8.14
C ALA A 171 -1.99 -3.66 -7.28
N GLY A 172 -2.25 -3.42 -6.01
CA GLY A 172 -1.28 -2.79 -5.12
C GLY A 172 -1.63 -2.93 -3.64
N PRO A 173 -0.77 -2.37 -2.77
CA PRO A 173 -0.99 -2.38 -1.33
C PRO A 173 -2.29 -1.70 -0.90
N ILE A 174 -2.84 -2.16 0.22
CA ILE A 174 -4.09 -1.64 0.82
C ILE A 174 -3.88 -0.94 2.17
N CYS A 175 -2.66 -0.92 2.65
CA CYS A 175 -2.18 -0.15 3.80
C CYS A 175 -0.66 -0.02 3.76
N ASN A 176 -0.09 0.74 4.69
CA ASN A 176 1.36 0.84 4.89
C ASN A 176 1.79 -0.18 5.94
N PRO A 177 2.37 -1.34 5.56
CA PRO A 177 2.80 -2.37 6.50
C PRO A 177 4.06 -1.95 7.27
N GLY A 178 4.22 -2.44 8.52
CA GLY A 178 5.35 -2.20 9.42
C GLY A 178 6.26 -3.39 9.61
#